data_70385f09747616b8c99c53b2e88cd5fb
#
_entry.id   70385f09747616b8c99c53b2e88cd5fb
#
_cell.length_a   1.000
_cell.length_b   1.000
_cell.length_c   1.000
_cell.angle_alpha   90.00
_cell.angle_beta   90.00
_cell.angle_gamma   90.00
#
_symmetry.space_group_name_H-M   'P 1'
#
loop_
_entity.id
_entity.type
_entity.pdbx_description
1 polymer ?
#
loop_
_entity_poly.entity_id
_entity_poly.type
_entity_poly.pdbx_seq_one_letter_code
_entity_poly.pdbx_strand_id
1 'polypeptide(L)'
;MTTPGHNANTSAPTVSRRTFLAGSAAAGAAAATGLEGILAARRAPAYAQGTRLNIVRWVDFIPACDVELKRQAGDASKALGAEVVFEFINANDLQARITAAMQSGAGPDIIQMLHNWPHLYANGLVDVSDLVAWQVKEQGALYTQSEVNVKVGGKYLALPHGIVPGLIAYRKSWFDEVGATTFPKTYEELRQVAMKLKKKGKPYGQTLGHTFGDAPGWAYPLMWNYGGMETDKSGKTAINSKGTIDSVKFMIPFWKEACDEGGLAWDDTNNNRAFLAGEIAASLNGASIYIAAKRGQDKIKDDKGEPMVRDIRHARLPAGPAGSSSYHAAFAHGIMKYGKNQKLAKDFLKWLHGKEQFGKWFQVAEGFSIGSTKFWENHPLWTTIDEPMKLFRTAADNSRVLGYAGPPSAKATEVYSKYIVVDMYAKAVQGMKAEDAVTWASDELKKIYG
;
A
#
# COMPACT_ATOMS: atom_id res chain seq x y z
N MET A 1 21.02 55.34 55.84
CA MET A 1 21.90 56.13 54.94
C MET A 1 21.65 55.68 53.55
N THR A 2 20.93 56.51 52.78
CA THR A 2 20.97 56.84 51.37
C THR A 2 21.07 55.77 50.33
N THR A 3 19.96 55.60 49.62
CA THR A 3 19.84 55.17 48.22
C THR A 3 20.63 56.09 47.25
N PRO A 4 20.97 55.67 45.98
CA PRO A 4 20.10 56.09 44.92
C PRO A 4 19.85 55.03 43.83
N GLY A 5 18.70 55.22 43.16
CA GLY A 5 18.22 54.45 42.03
C GLY A 5 18.88 54.82 40.70
N HIS A 6 18.69 53.89 39.74
CA HIS A 6 18.84 54.22 38.31
C HIS A 6 17.72 53.59 37.50
N ASN A 7 16.86 54.44 36.96
CA ASN A 7 15.91 54.15 35.88
C ASN A 7 16.69 53.99 34.58
N ALA A 8 16.50 52.89 33.88
CA ALA A 8 16.82 52.77 32.46
C ALA A 8 15.55 52.38 31.70
N ASN A 9 14.98 53.37 31.06
CA ASN A 9 13.84 53.31 30.15
C ASN A 9 14.38 52.84 28.76
N THR A 10 14.15 51.57 28.39
CA THR A 10 14.42 51.10 27.03
C THR A 10 13.11 51.04 26.24
N SER A 11 12.90 52.06 25.41
CA SER A 11 11.83 52.12 24.41
C SER A 11 12.00 51.06 23.35
N ALA A 12 10.98 50.21 23.16
CA ALA A 12 10.88 49.27 22.04
C ALA A 12 10.82 49.99 20.70
N PRO A 13 11.43 49.46 19.62
CA PRO A 13 11.39 50.11 18.32
C PRO A 13 9.98 49.96 17.73
N THR A 14 9.31 51.06 17.46
CA THR A 14 8.06 51.18 16.73
C THR A 14 8.32 50.89 15.27
N VAL A 15 7.80 49.75 14.76
CA VAL A 15 7.80 49.44 13.32
C VAL A 15 6.86 50.39 12.59
N SER A 16 7.37 51.15 11.60
CA SER A 16 6.60 52.14 10.87
C SER A 16 5.51 51.43 10.02
N ARG A 17 4.35 52.12 9.84
CA ARG A 17 3.24 51.67 8.96
C ARG A 17 3.70 51.30 7.54
N ARG A 18 4.73 51.96 7.02
CA ARG A 18 5.29 51.67 5.67
C ARG A 18 6.01 50.34 5.63
N THR A 19 6.73 49.91 6.68
CA THR A 19 7.41 48.64 6.75
C THR A 19 6.41 47.48 6.89
N PHE A 20 5.29 47.70 7.59
CA PHE A 20 4.21 46.73 7.72
C PHE A 20 3.47 46.51 6.39
N LEU A 21 3.18 47.58 5.63
CA LEU A 21 2.50 47.48 4.33
C LEU A 21 3.38 46.86 3.22
N ALA A 22 4.69 47.08 3.26
CA ALA A 22 5.62 46.45 2.33
C ALA A 22 5.76 44.93 2.59
N GLY A 23 5.69 44.48 3.86
CA GLY A 23 5.67 43.09 4.23
C GLY A 23 4.39 42.35 3.81
N SER A 24 3.24 43.06 3.87
CA SER A 24 1.93 42.51 3.49
C SER A 24 1.78 42.33 1.98
N ALA A 25 2.38 43.22 1.17
CA ALA A 25 2.37 43.14 -0.29
C ALA A 25 3.23 41.98 -0.82
N ALA A 26 4.36 41.71 -0.16
CA ALA A 26 5.23 40.56 -0.51
C ALA A 26 4.59 39.21 -0.17
N ALA A 27 3.82 39.13 0.94
CA ALA A 27 3.08 37.93 1.32
C ALA A 27 1.90 37.61 0.35
N GLY A 28 1.24 38.68 -0.18
CA GLY A 28 0.16 38.55 -1.16
C GLY A 28 0.62 38.03 -2.54
N ALA A 29 1.83 38.45 -2.99
CA ALA A 29 2.39 38.02 -4.26
C ALA A 29 2.87 36.54 -4.24
N ALA A 30 3.38 36.06 -3.10
CA ALA A 30 3.80 34.64 -2.94
C ALA A 30 2.60 33.68 -2.93
N ALA A 31 1.42 34.09 -2.46
CA ALA A 31 0.21 33.29 -2.45
C ALA A 31 -0.39 33.05 -3.86
N ALA A 32 -0.07 33.90 -4.83
CA ALA A 32 -0.60 33.81 -6.20
C ALA A 32 0.23 32.93 -7.15
N THR A 33 1.49 32.62 -6.80
CA THR A 33 2.44 31.94 -7.71
C THR A 33 2.59 30.42 -7.46
N GLY A 34 1.96 29.86 -6.42
CA GLY A 34 2.04 28.42 -6.08
C GLY A 34 3.48 27.95 -5.78
N LEU A 35 3.66 26.62 -5.69
CA LEU A 35 4.95 26.00 -5.34
C LEU A 35 6.08 26.37 -6.30
N GLU A 36 5.77 26.55 -7.59
CA GLU A 36 6.77 26.94 -8.60
C GLU A 36 7.36 28.34 -8.33
N GLY A 37 6.52 29.28 -7.92
CA GLY A 37 6.99 30.61 -7.52
C GLY A 37 7.82 30.59 -6.24
N ILE A 38 7.49 29.71 -5.30
CA ILE A 38 8.23 29.53 -4.06
C ILE A 38 9.62 28.93 -4.33
N LEU A 39 9.69 27.92 -5.18
CA LEU A 39 10.96 27.29 -5.57
C LEU A 39 11.85 28.23 -6.37
N ALA A 40 11.26 29.02 -7.28
CA ALA A 40 11.97 30.02 -8.08
C ALA A 40 12.50 31.19 -7.22
N ALA A 41 11.72 31.61 -6.23
CA ALA A 41 12.10 32.70 -5.32
C ALA A 41 13.13 32.28 -4.26
N ARG A 42 13.40 30.99 -4.08
CA ARG A 42 14.24 30.41 -3.00
C ARG A 42 13.86 30.92 -1.60
N ARG A 43 12.62 31.34 -1.40
CA ARG A 43 12.07 31.81 -0.11
C ARG A 43 10.86 30.95 0.24
N ALA A 44 10.87 30.37 1.44
CA ALA A 44 9.71 29.67 1.97
C ALA A 44 8.52 30.64 2.11
N PRO A 45 7.28 30.21 1.80
CA PRO A 45 6.10 31.00 2.12
C PRO A 45 6.04 31.20 3.63
N ALA A 46 5.72 32.42 4.08
CA ALA A 46 5.49 32.68 5.49
C ALA A 46 4.15 32.04 5.90
N TYR A 47 4.13 30.74 6.20
CA TYR A 47 3.09 30.20 7.06
C TYR A 47 3.27 30.80 8.45
N ALA A 48 2.17 31.09 9.17
CA ALA A 48 2.25 31.62 10.51
C ALA A 48 3.21 30.78 11.36
N GLN A 49 4.11 31.44 12.11
CA GLN A 49 5.03 30.74 13.01
C GLN A 49 4.27 29.73 13.88
N GLY A 50 4.69 28.44 13.88
CA GLY A 50 4.03 27.37 14.60
C GLY A 50 3.00 26.56 13.78
N THR A 51 2.87 26.79 12.47
CA THR A 51 2.02 25.92 11.62
C THR A 51 2.64 24.54 11.53
N ARG A 52 1.83 23.53 11.86
CA ARG A 52 2.23 22.10 11.84
C ARG A 52 1.32 21.34 10.88
N LEU A 53 1.92 20.43 10.12
CA LEU A 53 1.26 19.47 9.25
C LEU A 53 1.52 18.06 9.76
N ASN A 54 0.47 17.35 10.15
CA ASN A 54 0.58 16.00 10.69
C ASN A 54 0.14 14.98 9.64
N ILE A 55 1.00 13.99 9.40
CA ILE A 55 0.78 12.93 8.42
C ILE A 55 0.79 11.58 9.15
N VAL A 56 -0.25 10.77 8.97
CA VAL A 56 -0.28 9.38 9.45
C VAL A 56 -0.12 8.42 8.29
N ARG A 57 0.78 7.46 8.46
CA ARG A 57 0.93 6.33 7.54
C ARG A 57 1.35 5.06 8.29
N TRP A 58 1.36 3.94 7.56
CA TRP A 58 1.83 2.68 8.11
C TRP A 58 3.33 2.74 8.44
N VAL A 59 3.76 1.91 9.38
CA VAL A 59 5.17 1.50 9.50
C VAL A 59 5.49 0.65 8.28
N ASP A 60 6.48 1.09 7.50
CA ASP A 60 6.81 0.42 6.24
C ASP A 60 7.51 -0.93 6.49
N PHE A 61 7.24 -1.92 5.65
CA PHE A 61 7.93 -3.21 5.68
C PHE A 61 9.42 -3.08 5.33
N ILE A 62 9.79 -1.97 4.72
CA ILE A 62 11.18 -1.60 4.44
C ILE A 62 11.55 -0.40 5.33
N PRO A 63 12.20 -0.63 6.50
CA PRO A 63 12.49 0.43 7.48
C PRO A 63 13.23 1.65 6.91
N ALA A 64 14.01 1.48 5.84
CA ALA A 64 14.67 2.58 5.15
C ALA A 64 13.68 3.58 4.52
N CYS A 65 12.47 3.14 4.16
CA CYS A 65 11.43 4.02 3.65
C CYS A 65 10.96 5.01 4.71
N ASP A 66 10.77 4.56 5.96
CA ASP A 66 10.38 5.42 7.08
C ASP A 66 11.50 6.39 7.47
N VAL A 67 12.76 5.93 7.44
CA VAL A 67 13.93 6.79 7.68
C VAL A 67 14.02 7.89 6.63
N GLU A 68 13.85 7.55 5.35
CA GLU A 68 13.86 8.53 4.26
C GLU A 68 12.69 9.51 4.37
N LEU A 69 11.49 9.08 4.73
CA LEU A 69 10.35 9.98 4.93
C LEU A 69 10.56 10.95 6.10
N LYS A 70 11.17 10.49 7.21
CA LYS A 70 11.55 11.38 8.32
C LYS A 70 12.59 12.41 7.89
N ARG A 71 13.57 12.02 7.08
CA ARG A 71 14.55 12.94 6.49
C ARG A 71 13.86 13.96 5.59
N GLN A 72 12.95 13.48 4.71
CA GLN A 72 12.17 14.35 3.81
C GLN A 72 11.25 15.30 4.57
N ALA A 73 10.69 14.89 5.73
CA ALA A 73 9.90 15.80 6.57
C ALA A 73 10.73 17.01 7.02
N GLY A 74 11.99 16.80 7.40
CA GLY A 74 12.91 17.89 7.75
C GLY A 74 13.20 18.83 6.59
N ASP A 75 13.39 18.29 5.39
CA ASP A 75 13.61 19.09 4.18
C ASP A 75 12.34 19.85 3.75
N ALA A 76 11.18 19.19 3.82
CA ALA A 76 9.89 19.81 3.53
C ALA A 76 9.58 20.94 4.52
N SER A 77 9.90 20.75 5.80
CA SER A 77 9.69 21.78 6.82
C SER A 77 10.46 23.06 6.49
N LYS A 78 11.70 22.92 6.04
CA LYS A 78 12.51 24.08 5.58
C LYS A 78 11.95 24.70 4.29
N ALA A 79 11.58 23.84 3.31
CA ALA A 79 11.09 24.30 2.01
C ALA A 79 9.73 25.03 2.10
N LEU A 80 8.86 24.55 3.00
CA LEU A 80 7.48 25.06 3.13
C LEU A 80 7.31 26.08 4.27
N GLY A 81 8.30 26.24 5.16
CA GLY A 81 8.21 27.14 6.30
C GLY A 81 7.19 26.71 7.37
N ALA A 82 6.94 25.41 7.50
CA ALA A 82 5.99 24.81 8.45
C ALA A 82 6.57 23.50 9.00
N GLU A 83 6.23 23.12 10.23
CA GLU A 83 6.65 21.85 10.79
C GLU A 83 5.90 20.69 10.13
N VAL A 84 6.61 19.75 9.49
CA VAL A 84 6.05 18.54 8.88
C VAL A 84 6.40 17.33 9.74
N VAL A 85 5.40 16.57 10.17
CA VAL A 85 5.58 15.45 11.09
C VAL A 85 4.88 14.21 10.59
N PHE A 86 5.61 13.09 10.53
CA PHE A 86 5.06 11.76 10.28
C PHE A 86 4.82 11.01 11.57
N GLU A 87 3.63 10.45 11.72
CA GLU A 87 3.28 9.40 12.67
C GLU A 87 3.20 8.07 11.90
N PHE A 88 3.89 7.04 12.38
CA PHE A 88 3.88 5.71 11.78
C PHE A 88 3.15 4.75 12.71
N ILE A 89 2.11 4.07 12.19
CA ILE A 89 1.30 3.12 12.95
C ILE A 89 1.22 1.78 12.21
N ASN A 90 0.74 0.73 12.87
CA ASN A 90 0.49 -0.54 12.21
C ASN A 90 -0.56 -0.35 11.10
N ALA A 91 -0.36 -0.98 9.95
CA ALA A 91 -1.28 -0.86 8.81
C ALA A 91 -2.71 -1.32 9.12
N ASN A 92 -2.88 -2.34 9.97
CA ASN A 92 -4.18 -2.82 10.42
C ASN A 92 -4.95 -1.78 11.27
N ASP A 93 -4.24 -0.82 11.90
CA ASP A 93 -4.83 0.24 12.74
C ASP A 93 -5.24 1.48 11.92
N LEU A 94 -4.75 1.61 10.67
CA LEU A 94 -5.01 2.80 9.85
C LEU A 94 -6.50 3.04 9.65
N GLN A 95 -7.29 2.00 9.37
CA GLN A 95 -8.73 2.16 9.10
C GLN A 95 -9.48 2.66 10.34
N ALA A 96 -9.17 2.12 11.52
CA ALA A 96 -9.73 2.60 12.77
C ALA A 96 -9.32 4.05 13.05
N ARG A 97 -8.06 4.41 12.76
CA ARG A 97 -7.53 5.77 12.91
C ARG A 97 -8.24 6.78 12.01
N ILE A 98 -8.51 6.42 10.74
CA ILE A 98 -9.29 7.26 9.81
C ILE A 98 -10.71 7.47 10.33
N THR A 99 -11.37 6.38 10.72
CA THR A 99 -12.76 6.41 11.20
C THR A 99 -12.89 7.30 12.44
N ALA A 100 -11.99 7.15 13.42
CA ALA A 100 -11.98 7.98 14.63
C ALA A 100 -11.75 9.46 14.30
N ALA A 101 -10.81 9.77 13.39
CA ALA A 101 -10.53 11.14 12.98
C ALA A 101 -11.72 11.79 12.27
N MET A 102 -12.44 11.04 11.42
CA MET A 102 -13.64 11.55 10.74
C MET A 102 -14.79 11.78 11.70
N GLN A 103 -15.00 10.88 12.68
CA GLN A 103 -16.08 11.00 13.67
C GLN A 103 -15.83 12.16 14.64
N SER A 104 -14.60 12.38 15.05
CA SER A 104 -14.24 13.49 15.95
C SER A 104 -14.12 14.85 15.23
N GLY A 105 -13.97 14.86 13.92
CA GLY A 105 -13.65 16.06 13.14
C GLY A 105 -12.27 16.65 13.49
N ALA A 106 -11.35 15.83 14.02
CA ALA A 106 -10.02 16.24 14.44
C ALA A 106 -9.02 15.10 14.26
N GLY A 107 -7.74 15.46 14.04
CA GLY A 107 -6.67 14.48 13.88
C GLY A 107 -5.61 14.93 12.88
N PRO A 108 -4.94 13.99 12.20
CA PRO A 108 -3.92 14.29 11.20
C PRO A 108 -4.52 15.02 9.98
N ASP A 109 -3.72 15.90 9.36
CA ASP A 109 -4.12 16.63 8.15
C ASP A 109 -4.12 15.73 6.92
N ILE A 110 -3.18 14.78 6.86
CA ILE A 110 -3.02 13.81 5.77
C ILE A 110 -2.98 12.40 6.36
N ILE A 111 -3.72 11.48 5.76
CA ILE A 111 -3.69 10.06 6.14
C ILE A 111 -3.44 9.21 4.89
N GLN A 112 -2.58 8.20 5.05
CA GLN A 112 -2.40 7.18 4.02
C GLN A 112 -3.67 6.36 3.87
N MET A 113 -4.18 6.30 2.65
CA MET A 113 -5.32 5.47 2.24
C MET A 113 -4.81 4.22 1.57
N LEU A 114 -5.32 3.06 1.94
CA LEU A 114 -5.02 1.79 1.29
C LEU A 114 -6.16 1.40 0.35
N HIS A 115 -5.82 0.65 -0.69
CA HIS A 115 -6.80 0.11 -1.63
C HIS A 115 -7.78 1.18 -2.15
N ASN A 116 -9.07 0.87 -2.16
CA ASN A 116 -10.14 1.78 -2.56
C ASN A 116 -10.82 2.50 -1.36
N TRP A 117 -10.13 2.66 -0.24
CA TRP A 117 -10.67 3.38 0.94
C TRP A 117 -11.17 4.80 0.64
N PRO A 118 -10.62 5.56 -0.33
CA PRO A 118 -11.22 6.84 -0.71
C PRO A 118 -12.71 6.76 -1.08
N HIS A 119 -13.21 5.61 -1.56
CA HIS A 119 -14.64 5.41 -1.81
C HIS A 119 -15.45 5.35 -0.51
N LEU A 120 -14.93 4.68 0.53
CA LEU A 120 -15.60 4.57 1.83
C LEU A 120 -15.59 5.90 2.59
N TYR A 121 -14.50 6.64 2.50
CA TYR A 121 -14.26 7.87 3.26
C TYR A 121 -14.49 9.16 2.45
N ALA A 122 -15.18 9.08 1.32
CA ALA A 122 -15.34 10.20 0.36
C ALA A 122 -15.84 11.51 1.00
N ASN A 123 -16.75 11.43 1.96
CA ASN A 123 -17.32 12.60 2.61
C ASN A 123 -16.30 13.40 3.46
N GLY A 124 -15.26 12.74 3.95
CA GLY A 124 -14.21 13.33 4.80
C GLY A 124 -12.95 13.77 4.05
N LEU A 125 -12.85 13.54 2.75
CA LEU A 125 -11.66 13.80 1.95
C LEU A 125 -11.80 15.03 1.07
N VAL A 126 -10.71 15.79 0.96
CA VAL A 126 -10.61 16.95 0.06
C VAL A 126 -10.47 16.49 -1.39
N ASP A 127 -11.09 17.22 -2.32
CA ASP A 127 -10.86 17.05 -3.75
C ASP A 127 -9.42 17.46 -4.10
N VAL A 128 -8.65 16.51 -4.63
CA VAL A 128 -7.25 16.69 -5.05
C VAL A 128 -7.06 16.45 -6.54
N SER A 129 -8.11 16.63 -7.34
CA SER A 129 -8.08 16.44 -8.80
C SER A 129 -7.01 17.32 -9.47
N ASP A 130 -6.75 18.49 -8.93
CA ASP A 130 -5.67 19.39 -9.35
C ASP A 130 -4.27 18.77 -9.15
N LEU A 131 -4.05 18.09 -8.03
CA LEU A 131 -2.77 17.39 -7.77
C LEU A 131 -2.60 16.17 -8.66
N VAL A 132 -3.68 15.41 -8.89
CA VAL A 132 -3.62 14.24 -9.79
C VAL A 132 -3.38 14.70 -11.23
N ALA A 133 -4.02 15.76 -11.70
CA ALA A 133 -3.76 16.33 -13.02
C ALA A 133 -2.30 16.79 -13.16
N TRP A 134 -1.74 17.40 -12.12
CA TRP A 134 -0.31 17.74 -12.08
C TRP A 134 0.57 16.48 -12.12
N GLN A 135 0.27 15.45 -11.31
CA GLN A 135 1.04 14.20 -11.29
C GLN A 135 1.04 13.54 -12.67
N VAL A 136 -0.12 13.44 -13.33
CA VAL A 136 -0.25 12.88 -14.67
C VAL A 136 0.53 13.70 -15.71
N LYS A 137 0.49 15.03 -15.63
CA LYS A 137 1.30 15.92 -16.51
C LYS A 137 2.78 15.65 -16.35
N GLU A 138 3.27 15.47 -15.11
CA GLU A 138 4.70 15.30 -14.80
C GLU A 138 5.21 13.88 -15.04
N GLN A 139 4.38 12.87 -14.75
CA GLN A 139 4.79 11.47 -14.65
C GLN A 139 4.02 10.54 -15.61
N GLY A 140 3.17 11.08 -16.49
CA GLY A 140 2.36 10.27 -17.39
C GLY A 140 1.16 9.61 -16.73
N ALA A 141 0.50 8.73 -17.47
CA ALA A 141 -0.75 8.09 -17.04
C ALA A 141 -0.57 7.21 -15.79
N LEU A 142 -1.56 7.26 -14.92
CA LEU A 142 -1.69 6.35 -13.79
C LEU A 142 -1.92 4.91 -14.28
N TYR A 143 -1.50 3.92 -13.47
CA TYR A 143 -2.03 2.58 -13.62
C TYR A 143 -3.53 2.58 -13.34
N THR A 144 -4.30 1.75 -14.06
CA THR A 144 -5.76 1.67 -13.88
C THR A 144 -6.14 1.45 -12.42
N GLN A 145 -5.44 0.56 -11.72
CA GLN A 145 -5.69 0.31 -10.30
C GLN A 145 -5.45 1.57 -9.45
N SER A 146 -4.39 2.33 -9.70
CA SER A 146 -4.10 3.56 -8.98
C SER A 146 -5.18 4.62 -9.21
N GLU A 147 -5.69 4.73 -10.44
CA GLU A 147 -6.73 5.70 -10.79
C GLU A 147 -8.07 5.34 -10.16
N VAL A 148 -8.57 4.13 -10.38
CA VAL A 148 -9.93 3.75 -9.99
C VAL A 148 -10.10 3.68 -8.47
N ASN A 149 -9.05 3.36 -7.73
CA ASN A 149 -9.08 3.31 -6.26
C ASN A 149 -9.30 4.69 -5.62
N VAL A 150 -8.92 5.77 -6.27
CA VAL A 150 -9.00 7.12 -5.70
C VAL A 150 -10.03 8.02 -6.39
N LYS A 151 -10.60 7.58 -7.52
CA LYS A 151 -11.58 8.35 -8.32
C LYS A 151 -13.00 8.01 -7.90
N VAL A 152 -13.67 8.94 -7.26
CA VAL A 152 -15.02 8.78 -6.71
C VAL A 152 -15.93 9.88 -7.25
N GLY A 153 -17.02 9.51 -7.93
CA GLY A 153 -17.96 10.49 -8.48
C GLY A 153 -17.33 11.50 -9.45
N GLY A 154 -16.34 11.07 -10.22
CA GLY A 154 -15.61 11.94 -11.17
C GLY A 154 -14.50 12.78 -10.57
N LYS A 155 -14.30 12.77 -9.25
CA LYS A 155 -13.28 13.51 -8.51
C LYS A 155 -12.20 12.59 -7.97
N TYR A 156 -10.98 13.08 -7.85
CA TYR A 156 -9.90 12.36 -7.18
C TYR A 156 -9.83 12.79 -5.70
N LEU A 157 -10.03 11.85 -4.79
CA LEU A 157 -10.12 12.09 -3.34
C LEU A 157 -8.85 11.72 -2.57
N ALA A 158 -7.85 11.20 -3.25
CA ALA A 158 -6.51 11.01 -2.72
C ALA A 158 -5.49 11.09 -3.86
N LEU A 159 -4.24 11.46 -3.53
CA LEU A 159 -3.13 11.46 -4.49
C LEU A 159 -2.47 10.07 -4.50
N PRO A 160 -2.51 9.33 -5.63
CA PRO A 160 -1.86 8.01 -5.71
C PRO A 160 -0.37 8.09 -5.43
N HIS A 161 0.13 7.21 -4.54
CA HIS A 161 1.55 7.18 -4.19
C HIS A 161 2.26 5.98 -4.81
N GLY A 162 1.78 4.77 -4.56
CA GLY A 162 2.44 3.58 -5.08
C GLY A 162 1.57 2.33 -4.99
N ILE A 163 2.15 1.24 -5.46
CA ILE A 163 1.58 -0.10 -5.44
C ILE A 163 2.62 -1.04 -4.84
N VAL A 164 2.21 -1.89 -3.90
CA VAL A 164 2.99 -3.04 -3.43
C VAL A 164 2.51 -4.27 -4.18
N PRO A 165 3.31 -4.78 -5.13
CA PRO A 165 2.92 -5.96 -5.88
C PRO A 165 2.93 -7.21 -5.00
N GLY A 166 1.85 -8.01 -5.05
CA GLY A 166 1.82 -9.36 -4.52
C GLY A 166 2.34 -10.34 -5.57
N LEU A 167 3.48 -10.96 -5.31
CA LEU A 167 4.07 -12.03 -6.09
C LEU A 167 4.30 -13.24 -5.17
N ILE A 168 4.74 -14.37 -5.70
CA ILE A 168 5.12 -15.52 -4.88
C ILE A 168 6.63 -15.51 -4.73
N ALA A 169 7.12 -15.34 -3.49
CA ALA A 169 8.51 -15.60 -3.14
C ALA A 169 8.69 -17.10 -2.91
N TYR A 170 9.75 -17.73 -3.44
CA TYR A 170 9.99 -19.15 -3.28
C TYR A 170 11.48 -19.50 -3.21
N ARG A 171 11.77 -20.64 -2.55
CA ARG A 171 13.11 -21.23 -2.45
C ARG A 171 13.39 -22.07 -3.69
N LYS A 172 14.19 -21.53 -4.60
CA LYS A 172 14.48 -22.17 -5.91
C LYS A 172 15.06 -23.58 -5.74
N SER A 173 16.03 -23.74 -4.86
CA SER A 173 16.69 -25.03 -4.63
C SER A 173 15.70 -26.11 -4.18
N TRP A 174 14.74 -25.76 -3.32
CA TRP A 174 13.73 -26.70 -2.83
C TRP A 174 12.72 -27.11 -3.91
N PHE A 175 12.37 -26.16 -4.79
CA PHE A 175 11.53 -26.47 -5.97
C PHE A 175 12.28 -27.40 -6.94
N ASP A 176 13.58 -27.17 -7.18
CA ASP A 176 14.43 -28.03 -8.00
C ASP A 176 14.51 -29.47 -7.46
N GLU A 177 14.64 -29.63 -6.13
CA GLU A 177 14.69 -30.93 -5.45
C GLU A 177 13.44 -31.81 -5.70
N VAL A 178 12.30 -31.21 -6.01
CA VAL A 178 11.05 -31.93 -6.31
C VAL A 178 10.73 -31.98 -7.81
N GLY A 179 11.68 -31.55 -8.65
CA GLY A 179 11.60 -31.59 -10.10
C GLY A 179 10.90 -30.37 -10.74
N ALA A 180 10.65 -29.30 -9.97
CA ALA A 180 10.04 -28.07 -10.48
C ALA A 180 11.13 -27.04 -10.85
N THR A 181 11.86 -27.27 -11.94
CA THR A 181 12.95 -26.39 -12.43
C THR A 181 12.47 -25.01 -12.85
N THR A 182 11.19 -24.88 -13.20
CA THR A 182 10.48 -23.61 -13.40
C THR A 182 9.32 -23.51 -12.42
N PHE A 183 8.92 -22.30 -12.05
CA PHE A 183 7.76 -22.11 -11.19
C PHE A 183 6.48 -22.60 -11.88
N PRO A 184 5.56 -23.30 -11.16
CA PRO A 184 4.31 -23.81 -11.70
C PRO A 184 3.46 -22.72 -12.37
N LYS A 185 2.89 -23.03 -13.53
CA LYS A 185 2.10 -22.07 -14.32
C LYS A 185 0.62 -22.07 -13.96
N THR A 186 0.13 -23.17 -13.38
CA THR A 186 -1.26 -23.31 -12.97
C THR A 186 -1.38 -23.60 -11.49
N TYR A 187 -2.53 -23.29 -10.88
CA TYR A 187 -2.76 -23.61 -9.47
C TYR A 187 -2.66 -25.11 -9.17
N GLU A 188 -3.11 -25.97 -10.10
CA GLU A 188 -3.01 -27.41 -9.91
C GLU A 188 -1.55 -27.91 -9.98
N GLU A 189 -0.74 -27.38 -10.91
CA GLU A 189 0.71 -27.67 -10.92
C GLU A 189 1.37 -27.21 -9.62
N LEU A 190 1.00 -26.01 -9.12
CA LEU A 190 1.52 -25.51 -7.84
C LEU A 190 1.14 -26.46 -6.70
N ARG A 191 -0.12 -26.93 -6.64
CA ARG A 191 -0.57 -27.90 -5.63
C ARG A 191 0.26 -29.17 -5.67
N GLN A 192 0.48 -29.75 -6.86
CA GLN A 192 1.28 -30.97 -7.01
C GLN A 192 2.73 -30.80 -6.54
N VAL A 193 3.35 -29.66 -6.86
CA VAL A 193 4.71 -29.34 -6.40
C VAL A 193 4.73 -29.12 -4.89
N ALA A 194 3.81 -28.32 -4.36
CA ALA A 194 3.74 -27.99 -2.94
C ALA A 194 3.43 -29.21 -2.05
N MET A 195 2.63 -30.17 -2.54
CA MET A 195 2.43 -31.46 -1.87
C MET A 195 3.74 -32.26 -1.70
N LYS A 196 4.58 -32.27 -2.75
CA LYS A 196 5.90 -32.94 -2.66
C LYS A 196 6.82 -32.21 -1.68
N LEU A 197 6.77 -30.87 -1.66
CA LEU A 197 7.52 -30.06 -0.70
C LEU A 197 7.05 -30.28 0.73
N LYS A 198 5.74 -30.28 1.00
CA LYS A 198 5.19 -30.55 2.36
C LYS A 198 5.60 -31.94 2.87
N LYS A 199 5.62 -32.98 2.01
CA LYS A 199 6.12 -34.30 2.38
C LYS A 199 7.60 -34.32 2.81
N LYS A 200 8.37 -33.33 2.39
CA LYS A 200 9.75 -33.09 2.82
C LYS A 200 9.87 -32.16 4.03
N GLY A 201 8.75 -31.79 4.66
CA GLY A 201 8.72 -30.85 5.78
C GLY A 201 8.88 -29.38 5.38
N LYS A 202 8.62 -29.05 4.10
CA LYS A 202 8.78 -27.70 3.51
C LYS A 202 7.45 -27.24 2.90
N PRO A 203 6.41 -26.95 3.71
CA PRO A 203 5.07 -26.59 3.21
C PRO A 203 5.07 -25.26 2.47
N TYR A 204 4.01 -25.01 1.70
CA TYR A 204 3.66 -23.68 1.21
C TYR A 204 3.07 -22.86 2.35
N GLY A 205 3.53 -21.65 2.54
CA GLY A 205 3.02 -20.75 3.57
C GLY A 205 2.00 -19.76 3.00
N GLN A 206 0.71 -19.99 3.23
CA GLN A 206 -0.34 -19.09 2.79
C GLN A 206 -1.07 -18.47 3.97
N THR A 207 -1.06 -17.14 4.04
CA THR A 207 -1.83 -16.38 5.03
C THR A 207 -3.33 -16.43 4.69
N LEU A 208 -4.16 -16.82 5.66
CA LEU A 208 -5.62 -16.74 5.63
C LEU A 208 -6.21 -16.08 6.88
N GLY A 209 -5.38 -15.42 7.69
CA GLY A 209 -5.82 -14.59 8.81
C GLY A 209 -6.35 -13.23 8.36
N HIS A 210 -6.91 -12.47 9.29
CA HIS A 210 -7.39 -11.11 9.04
C HIS A 210 -6.21 -10.14 8.93
N THR A 211 -5.80 -9.86 7.71
CA THR A 211 -4.71 -8.95 7.38
C THR A 211 -5.02 -8.19 6.09
N PHE A 212 -4.43 -7.01 5.94
CA PHE A 212 -4.80 -6.11 4.83
C PHE A 212 -4.13 -6.45 3.49
N GLY A 213 -3.09 -7.29 3.45
CA GLY A 213 -2.26 -7.53 2.27
C GLY A 213 -2.33 -8.96 1.74
N ASP A 214 -1.66 -9.90 2.42
CA ASP A 214 -1.35 -11.21 1.86
C ASP A 214 -2.56 -12.16 1.77
N ALA A 215 -3.44 -12.16 2.77
CA ALA A 215 -4.63 -13.01 2.72
C ALA A 215 -5.59 -12.61 1.58
N PRO A 216 -6.03 -11.35 1.44
CA PRO A 216 -6.81 -10.96 0.28
C PRO A 216 -6.02 -10.99 -1.03
N GLY A 217 -4.69 -10.74 -0.99
CA GLY A 217 -3.79 -10.85 -2.14
C GLY A 217 -3.79 -12.23 -2.78
N TRP A 218 -4.09 -13.28 -2.01
CA TRP A 218 -4.30 -14.64 -2.49
C TRP A 218 -5.77 -14.93 -2.79
N ALA A 219 -6.68 -14.65 -1.85
CA ALA A 219 -8.07 -15.07 -1.90
C ALA A 219 -8.84 -14.49 -3.11
N TYR A 220 -8.68 -13.18 -3.35
CA TYR A 220 -9.36 -12.52 -4.47
C TYR A 220 -8.87 -13.01 -5.84
N PRO A 221 -7.55 -13.04 -6.15
CA PRO A 221 -7.06 -13.61 -7.40
C PRO A 221 -7.43 -15.08 -7.59
N LEU A 222 -7.40 -15.90 -6.55
CA LEU A 222 -7.80 -17.30 -6.66
C LEU A 222 -9.26 -17.41 -7.13
N MET A 223 -10.18 -16.66 -6.51
CA MET A 223 -11.58 -16.59 -6.92
C MET A 223 -11.70 -16.15 -8.40
N TRP A 224 -11.06 -15.02 -8.75
CA TRP A 224 -11.14 -14.45 -10.08
C TRP A 224 -10.57 -15.35 -11.19
N ASN A 225 -9.45 -16.02 -10.88
CA ASN A 225 -8.75 -16.91 -11.84
C ASN A 225 -9.52 -18.22 -12.09
N TYR A 226 -10.46 -18.56 -11.19
CA TYR A 226 -11.44 -19.62 -11.43
C TYR A 226 -12.75 -19.13 -12.07
N GLY A 227 -12.87 -17.83 -12.37
CA GLY A 227 -14.05 -17.23 -13.00
C GLY A 227 -15.10 -16.73 -12.01
N GLY A 228 -14.81 -16.76 -10.70
CA GLY A 228 -15.65 -16.12 -9.69
C GLY A 228 -15.50 -14.60 -9.71
N MET A 229 -16.46 -13.89 -9.13
CA MET A 229 -16.48 -12.44 -9.03
C MET A 229 -17.33 -12.02 -7.83
N GLU A 230 -17.03 -10.87 -7.24
CA GLU A 230 -17.83 -10.34 -6.12
C GLU A 230 -19.17 -9.84 -6.61
N THR A 231 -19.16 -9.04 -7.68
CA THR A 231 -20.37 -8.51 -8.32
C THR A 231 -20.29 -8.67 -9.83
N ASP A 232 -21.43 -8.64 -10.50
CA ASP A 232 -21.50 -8.49 -11.94
C ASP A 232 -21.20 -7.05 -12.38
N LYS A 233 -21.19 -6.79 -13.69
CA LYS A 233 -20.92 -5.44 -14.24
C LYS A 233 -21.92 -4.39 -13.82
N SER A 234 -23.11 -4.79 -13.37
CA SER A 234 -24.15 -3.88 -12.85
C SER A 234 -23.98 -3.58 -11.34
N GLY A 235 -23.03 -4.24 -10.68
CA GLY A 235 -22.79 -4.12 -9.24
C GLY A 235 -23.68 -4.99 -8.37
N LYS A 236 -24.41 -5.97 -8.95
CA LYS A 236 -25.19 -6.97 -8.20
C LYS A 236 -24.29 -8.08 -7.72
N THR A 237 -24.55 -8.60 -6.53
CA THR A 237 -23.83 -9.73 -5.95
C THR A 237 -23.81 -10.93 -6.89
N ALA A 238 -22.61 -11.44 -7.20
CA ALA A 238 -22.37 -12.53 -8.14
C ALA A 238 -21.38 -13.58 -7.62
N ILE A 239 -21.02 -13.51 -6.32
CA ILE A 239 -20.02 -14.41 -5.73
C ILE A 239 -20.49 -15.87 -5.71
N ASN A 240 -21.79 -16.14 -5.59
CA ASN A 240 -22.35 -17.49 -5.65
C ASN A 240 -22.39 -17.99 -7.10
N SER A 241 -21.28 -18.50 -7.56
CA SER A 241 -21.09 -18.97 -8.92
C SER A 241 -20.28 -20.27 -8.96
N LYS A 242 -20.40 -20.99 -10.07
CA LYS A 242 -19.58 -22.21 -10.30
C LYS A 242 -18.09 -21.92 -10.15
N GLY A 243 -17.59 -20.82 -10.71
CA GLY A 243 -16.18 -20.45 -10.62
C GLY A 243 -15.72 -20.22 -9.19
N THR A 244 -16.51 -19.53 -8.36
CA THR A 244 -16.19 -19.36 -6.94
C THR A 244 -16.20 -20.71 -6.19
N ILE A 245 -17.22 -21.55 -6.41
CA ILE A 245 -17.30 -22.87 -5.79
C ILE A 245 -16.09 -23.73 -6.18
N ASP A 246 -15.71 -23.74 -7.46
CA ASP A 246 -14.54 -24.49 -7.93
C ASP A 246 -13.23 -23.99 -7.33
N SER A 247 -13.08 -22.68 -7.11
CA SER A 247 -11.91 -22.12 -6.44
C SER A 247 -11.82 -22.55 -4.97
N VAL A 248 -12.96 -22.64 -4.29
CA VAL A 248 -13.01 -23.15 -2.90
C VAL A 248 -12.73 -24.65 -2.86
N LYS A 249 -13.27 -25.43 -3.81
CA LYS A 249 -12.95 -26.87 -3.97
C LYS A 249 -11.47 -27.11 -4.26
N PHE A 250 -10.78 -26.24 -4.94
CA PHE A 250 -9.32 -26.28 -5.08
C PHE A 250 -8.61 -25.96 -3.76
N MET A 251 -9.05 -24.92 -3.06
CA MET A 251 -8.36 -24.44 -1.85
C MET A 251 -8.38 -25.47 -0.70
N ILE A 252 -9.46 -26.22 -0.53
CA ILE A 252 -9.58 -27.23 0.53
C ILE A 252 -8.45 -28.27 0.48
N PRO A 253 -8.25 -29.04 -0.60
CA PRO A 253 -7.14 -29.98 -0.68
C PRO A 253 -5.78 -29.29 -0.76
N PHE A 254 -5.64 -28.14 -1.41
CA PHE A 254 -4.39 -27.39 -1.42
C PHE A 254 -3.94 -27.04 -0.01
N TRP A 255 -4.86 -26.56 0.83
CA TRP A 255 -4.57 -26.24 2.23
C TRP A 255 -4.09 -27.47 3.00
N LYS A 256 -4.89 -28.51 2.98
CA LYS A 256 -4.62 -29.74 3.77
C LYS A 256 -3.33 -30.45 3.33
N GLU A 257 -3.11 -30.56 2.03
CA GLU A 257 -2.06 -31.41 1.46
C GLU A 257 -0.74 -30.67 1.23
N ALA A 258 -0.79 -29.33 1.11
CA ALA A 258 0.36 -28.54 0.65
C ALA A 258 0.74 -27.38 1.57
N CYS A 259 -0.22 -26.78 2.29
CA CYS A 259 0.06 -25.57 3.08
C CYS A 259 0.48 -25.89 4.54
N ASP A 260 1.11 -24.89 5.16
CA ASP A 260 1.25 -24.79 6.61
C ASP A 260 -0.09 -24.35 7.21
N GLU A 261 -0.64 -25.15 8.12
CA GLU A 261 -1.97 -24.89 8.70
C GLU A 261 -1.97 -23.69 9.68
N GLY A 262 -0.81 -23.28 10.18
CA GLY A 262 -0.64 -22.07 10.99
C GLY A 262 -1.06 -20.78 10.27
N GLY A 263 -1.08 -20.80 8.94
CA GLY A 263 -1.48 -19.67 8.10
C GLY A 263 -2.89 -19.10 8.38
N LEU A 264 -3.78 -19.84 9.04
CA LEU A 264 -5.08 -19.33 9.49
C LEU A 264 -4.98 -18.20 10.54
N ALA A 265 -3.87 -18.18 11.29
CA ALA A 265 -3.63 -17.18 12.33
C ALA A 265 -2.57 -16.15 11.94
N TRP A 266 -2.02 -16.23 10.74
CA TRP A 266 -0.94 -15.34 10.30
C TRP A 266 -1.45 -13.96 9.91
N ASP A 267 -0.63 -12.94 10.21
CA ASP A 267 -0.69 -11.60 9.65
C ASP A 267 0.34 -11.45 8.51
N ASP A 268 0.47 -10.25 7.93
CA ASP A 268 1.40 -9.94 6.84
C ASP A 268 2.90 -10.00 7.25
N THR A 269 3.22 -10.34 8.50
CA THR A 269 4.60 -10.48 9.00
C THR A 269 4.98 -11.91 9.32
N ASN A 270 4.01 -12.79 9.58
CA ASN A 270 4.27 -14.17 9.99
C ASN A 270 4.86 -15.00 8.85
N ASN A 271 4.35 -14.87 7.62
CA ASN A 271 4.89 -15.53 6.44
C ASN A 271 6.36 -15.12 6.18
N ASN A 272 6.70 -13.85 6.39
CA ASN A 272 8.08 -13.37 6.28
C ASN A 272 9.00 -14.09 7.28
N ARG A 273 8.56 -14.20 8.54
CA ARG A 273 9.33 -14.87 9.59
C ARG A 273 9.50 -16.35 9.28
N ALA A 274 8.41 -17.05 8.94
CA ALA A 274 8.43 -18.48 8.60
C ALA A 274 9.34 -18.77 7.38
N PHE A 275 9.28 -17.91 6.34
CA PHE A 275 10.13 -18.07 5.17
C PHE A 275 11.62 -17.88 5.50
N LEU A 276 11.93 -16.78 6.22
CA LEU A 276 13.32 -16.45 6.59
C LEU A 276 13.89 -17.40 7.65
N ALA A 277 13.04 -18.07 8.43
CA ALA A 277 13.43 -19.18 9.32
C ALA A 277 13.63 -20.53 8.59
N GLY A 278 13.29 -20.62 7.30
CA GLY A 278 13.39 -21.86 6.53
C GLY A 278 12.26 -22.86 6.81
N GLU A 279 11.13 -22.40 7.34
CA GLU A 279 9.99 -23.26 7.71
C GLU A 279 9.06 -23.52 6.52
N ILE A 280 8.99 -22.59 5.55
CA ILE A 280 8.12 -22.68 4.38
C ILE A 280 8.89 -22.49 3.08
N ALA A 281 8.44 -23.21 2.03
CA ALA A 281 9.10 -23.20 0.72
C ALA A 281 8.72 -22.01 -0.16
N ALA A 282 7.53 -21.48 0.00
CA ALA A 282 7.00 -20.37 -0.79
C ALA A 282 5.87 -19.67 -0.05
N SER A 283 5.62 -18.41 -0.39
CA SER A 283 4.48 -17.63 0.11
C SER A 283 4.12 -16.51 -0.86
N LEU A 284 2.83 -16.16 -0.93
CA LEU A 284 2.46 -14.87 -1.51
C LEU A 284 3.05 -13.78 -0.62
N ASN A 285 3.76 -12.84 -1.24
CA ASN A 285 4.40 -11.73 -0.53
C ASN A 285 4.76 -10.61 -1.52
N GLY A 286 5.04 -9.43 -1.00
CA GLY A 286 5.76 -8.41 -1.75
C GLY A 286 7.27 -8.72 -1.81
N ALA A 287 8.08 -7.70 -2.03
CA ALA A 287 9.54 -7.83 -2.08
C ALA A 287 10.21 -7.92 -0.69
N SER A 288 9.44 -7.80 0.40
CA SER A 288 9.96 -7.64 1.76
C SER A 288 10.83 -8.81 2.23
N ILE A 289 10.45 -10.05 1.89
CA ILE A 289 11.24 -11.26 2.19
C ILE A 289 12.63 -11.16 1.53
N TYR A 290 12.68 -10.84 0.24
CA TYR A 290 13.95 -10.74 -0.50
C TYR A 290 14.84 -9.65 0.07
N ILE A 291 14.27 -8.46 0.30
CA ILE A 291 15.01 -7.29 0.81
C ILE A 291 15.52 -7.57 2.23
N ALA A 292 14.72 -8.21 3.08
CA ALA A 292 15.14 -8.61 4.43
C ALA A 292 16.29 -9.63 4.39
N ALA A 293 16.19 -10.66 3.52
CA ALA A 293 17.25 -11.65 3.34
C ALA A 293 18.55 -11.02 2.78
N LYS A 294 18.43 -10.06 1.85
CA LYS A 294 19.57 -9.34 1.28
C LYS A 294 20.28 -8.48 2.33
N ARG A 295 19.53 -7.72 3.11
CA ARG A 295 20.09 -6.86 4.17
C ARG A 295 20.64 -7.66 5.35
N GLY A 296 20.06 -8.83 5.61
CA GLY A 296 20.50 -9.76 6.66
C GLY A 296 21.39 -10.90 6.17
N GLN A 297 22.01 -10.82 4.99
CA GLN A 297 22.71 -11.92 4.34
C GLN A 297 23.83 -12.57 5.17
N ASP A 298 24.39 -11.85 6.12
CA ASP A 298 25.42 -12.39 7.01
C ASP A 298 24.83 -13.32 8.09
N LYS A 299 23.54 -13.17 8.40
CA LYS A 299 22.82 -13.91 9.45
C LYS A 299 21.75 -14.84 8.91
N ILE A 300 21.06 -14.45 7.83
CA ILE A 300 19.96 -15.22 7.22
C ILE A 300 20.56 -16.16 6.20
N LYS A 301 20.67 -17.42 6.58
CA LYS A 301 21.33 -18.49 5.80
C LYS A 301 20.31 -19.53 5.34
N ASP A 302 20.64 -20.19 4.24
CA ASP A 302 19.93 -21.37 3.77
C ASP A 302 20.40 -22.64 4.48
N ASP A 303 19.84 -23.80 4.10
CA ASP A 303 20.15 -25.12 4.67
C ASP A 303 21.62 -25.53 4.46
N LYS A 304 22.36 -24.86 3.58
CA LYS A 304 23.76 -25.10 3.25
C LYS A 304 24.70 -24.10 3.92
N GLY A 305 24.16 -23.17 4.70
CA GLY A 305 24.93 -22.09 5.32
C GLY A 305 25.25 -20.92 4.38
N GLU A 306 24.73 -20.94 3.13
CA GLU A 306 24.90 -19.83 2.18
C GLU A 306 23.89 -18.71 2.43
N PRO A 307 24.14 -17.47 2.02
CA PRO A 307 23.15 -16.40 2.11
C PRO A 307 21.85 -16.78 1.43
N MET A 308 20.74 -16.86 2.19
CA MET A 308 19.44 -17.32 1.69
C MET A 308 18.93 -16.49 0.49
N VAL A 309 19.29 -15.22 0.40
CA VAL A 309 18.91 -14.33 -0.70
C VAL A 309 19.32 -14.91 -2.07
N ARG A 310 20.39 -15.70 -2.15
CA ARG A 310 20.85 -16.34 -3.40
C ARG A 310 19.87 -17.38 -3.93
N ASP A 311 19.07 -17.98 -3.04
CA ASP A 311 18.09 -19.03 -3.35
C ASP A 311 16.66 -18.47 -3.55
N ILE A 312 16.38 -17.23 -3.19
CA ILE A 312 15.06 -16.64 -3.35
C ILE A 312 14.80 -16.24 -4.78
N ARG A 313 13.64 -16.64 -5.31
CA ARG A 313 13.10 -16.19 -6.60
C ARG A 313 11.67 -15.72 -6.42
N HIS A 314 11.16 -14.99 -7.43
CA HIS A 314 9.78 -14.53 -7.47
C HIS A 314 9.06 -15.06 -8.70
N ALA A 315 7.76 -15.27 -8.57
CA ALA A 315 6.89 -15.64 -9.66
C ALA A 315 5.54 -14.90 -9.56
N ARG A 316 4.87 -14.72 -10.70
CA ARG A 316 3.46 -14.27 -10.73
C ARG A 316 2.57 -15.40 -10.20
N LEU A 317 1.36 -15.05 -9.74
CA LEU A 317 0.38 -16.05 -9.36
C LEU A 317 0.08 -16.97 -10.55
N PRO A 318 -0.15 -18.27 -10.28
CA PRO A 318 -0.51 -19.23 -11.32
C PRO A 318 -1.84 -18.89 -12.01
N ALA A 319 -2.03 -19.39 -13.22
CA ALA A 319 -3.31 -19.32 -13.89
C ALA A 319 -4.31 -20.33 -13.32
N GLY A 320 -5.56 -19.91 -13.26
CA GLY A 320 -6.71 -20.79 -13.12
C GLY A 320 -7.40 -21.01 -14.48
N PRO A 321 -8.53 -21.74 -14.50
CA PRO A 321 -9.29 -22.00 -15.74
C PRO A 321 -9.78 -20.76 -16.47
N ALA A 322 -9.97 -19.63 -15.76
CA ALA A 322 -10.41 -18.35 -16.33
C ALA A 322 -9.26 -17.37 -16.61
N GLY A 323 -8.01 -17.83 -16.52
CA GLY A 323 -6.83 -17.04 -16.79
C GLY A 323 -6.01 -16.70 -15.54
N SER A 324 -5.18 -15.66 -15.65
CA SER A 324 -4.33 -15.20 -14.58
C SER A 324 -4.55 -13.71 -14.34
N SER A 325 -4.82 -13.34 -13.12
CA SER A 325 -4.87 -11.96 -12.64
C SER A 325 -4.33 -11.87 -11.23
N SER A 326 -3.94 -10.68 -10.82
CA SER A 326 -3.39 -10.41 -9.49
C SER A 326 -4.20 -9.33 -8.79
N TYR A 327 -4.03 -9.25 -7.48
CA TYR A 327 -4.43 -8.12 -6.66
C TYR A 327 -3.19 -7.54 -5.97
N HIS A 328 -3.08 -6.22 -5.96
CA HIS A 328 -1.94 -5.53 -5.39
C HIS A 328 -2.40 -4.49 -4.39
N ALA A 329 -1.66 -4.32 -3.31
CA ALA A 329 -1.95 -3.28 -2.34
C ALA A 329 -1.55 -1.91 -2.92
N ALA A 330 -2.53 -1.12 -3.33
CA ALA A 330 -2.30 0.27 -3.74
C ALA A 330 -2.48 1.20 -2.55
N PHE A 331 -1.72 2.29 -2.52
CA PHE A 331 -1.84 3.31 -1.49
C PHE A 331 -1.71 4.73 -2.04
N ALA A 332 -2.36 5.65 -1.35
CA ALA A 332 -2.49 7.03 -1.72
C ALA A 332 -2.48 7.93 -0.46
N HIS A 333 -2.39 9.23 -0.63
CA HIS A 333 -2.48 10.21 0.45
C HIS A 333 -3.77 11.01 0.35
N GLY A 334 -4.65 10.86 1.34
CA GLY A 334 -5.88 11.64 1.47
C GLY A 334 -5.68 12.85 2.37
N ILE A 335 -6.15 14.03 1.95
CA ILE A 335 -6.20 15.23 2.77
C ILE A 335 -7.55 15.28 3.46
N MET A 336 -7.56 15.44 4.78
CA MET A 336 -8.77 15.43 5.58
C MET A 336 -9.47 16.79 5.55
N LYS A 337 -10.81 16.80 5.34
CA LYS A 337 -11.61 18.04 5.23
C LYS A 337 -11.62 18.87 6.51
N TYR A 338 -11.51 18.26 7.67
CA TYR A 338 -11.44 18.99 8.95
C TYR A 338 -10.11 19.73 9.14
N GLY A 339 -9.06 19.38 8.39
CA GLY A 339 -7.75 20.00 8.47
C GLY A 339 -7.81 21.47 8.08
N LYS A 340 -7.23 22.34 8.91
CA LYS A 340 -7.23 23.81 8.67
C LYS A 340 -6.19 24.22 7.61
N ASN A 341 -5.18 23.40 7.37
CA ASN A 341 -4.02 23.72 6.53
C ASN A 341 -4.08 23.00 5.17
N GLN A 342 -5.27 22.89 4.53
CA GLN A 342 -5.46 22.11 3.30
C GLN A 342 -4.55 22.55 2.15
N LYS A 343 -4.28 23.87 2.02
CA LYS A 343 -3.35 24.38 1.01
C LYS A 343 -1.92 23.90 1.28
N LEU A 344 -1.46 24.00 2.53
CA LEU A 344 -0.14 23.48 2.94
C LEU A 344 -0.05 21.97 2.70
N ALA A 345 -1.12 21.20 2.99
CA ALA A 345 -1.19 19.77 2.72
C ALA A 345 -1.05 19.46 1.22
N LYS A 346 -1.71 20.24 0.35
CA LYS A 346 -1.54 20.11 -1.11
C LYS A 346 -0.12 20.45 -1.56
N ASP A 347 0.46 21.54 -1.06
CA ASP A 347 1.83 21.97 -1.39
C ASP A 347 2.85 20.90 -0.92
N PHE A 348 2.65 20.33 0.27
CA PHE A 348 3.48 19.23 0.77
C PHE A 348 3.37 17.98 -0.10
N LEU A 349 2.16 17.54 -0.45
CA LEU A 349 1.98 16.36 -1.30
C LEU A 349 2.59 16.58 -2.69
N LYS A 350 2.47 17.77 -3.27
CA LYS A 350 3.12 18.12 -4.53
C LYS A 350 4.64 18.05 -4.41
N TRP A 351 5.21 18.55 -3.30
CA TRP A 351 6.64 18.48 -3.01
C TRP A 351 7.11 17.01 -2.85
N LEU A 352 6.40 16.21 -2.02
CA LEU A 352 6.73 14.82 -1.73
C LEU A 352 6.68 13.93 -2.99
N HIS A 353 5.70 14.17 -3.86
CA HIS A 353 5.49 13.41 -5.11
C HIS A 353 6.27 13.97 -6.30
N GLY A 354 7.02 15.06 -6.13
CA GLY A 354 7.96 15.54 -7.13
C GLY A 354 9.00 14.48 -7.48
N LYS A 355 9.39 14.39 -8.76
CA LYS A 355 10.29 13.35 -9.27
C LYS A 355 11.56 13.18 -8.43
N GLU A 356 12.11 14.27 -7.92
CA GLU A 356 13.33 14.23 -7.10
C GLU A 356 13.08 13.58 -5.74
N GLN A 357 12.07 14.04 -4.98
CA GLN A 357 11.83 13.54 -3.63
C GLN A 357 11.26 12.13 -3.65
N PHE A 358 10.29 11.89 -4.52
CA PHE A 358 9.74 10.55 -4.71
C PHE A 358 10.81 9.57 -5.20
N GLY A 359 11.70 9.99 -6.11
CA GLY A 359 12.80 9.15 -6.60
C GLY A 359 13.76 8.71 -5.51
N LYS A 360 14.07 9.58 -4.53
CA LYS A 360 14.88 9.21 -3.36
C LYS A 360 14.21 8.15 -2.50
N TRP A 361 12.92 8.31 -2.23
CA TRP A 361 12.12 7.30 -1.52
C TRP A 361 12.00 6.01 -2.31
N PHE A 362 11.73 6.11 -3.63
CA PHE A 362 11.62 4.97 -4.54
C PHE A 362 12.90 4.13 -4.59
N GLN A 363 14.06 4.80 -4.56
CA GLN A 363 15.36 4.13 -4.54
C GLN A 363 15.53 3.25 -3.29
N VAL A 364 15.14 3.74 -2.10
CA VAL A 364 15.28 2.98 -0.85
C VAL A 364 14.19 1.94 -0.66
N ALA A 365 13.09 2.03 -1.40
CA ALA A 365 12.04 1.01 -1.43
C ALA A 365 12.47 -0.27 -2.16
N GLU A 366 13.54 -0.22 -2.97
CA GLU A 366 14.18 -1.38 -3.62
C GLU A 366 13.19 -2.32 -4.34
N GLY A 367 12.13 -1.78 -4.94
CA GLY A 367 11.10 -2.56 -5.64
C GLY A 367 10.00 -3.13 -4.74
N PHE A 368 10.03 -2.93 -3.42
CA PHE A 368 8.91 -3.26 -2.53
C PHE A 368 7.66 -2.49 -2.93
N SER A 369 7.80 -1.20 -3.22
CA SER A 369 6.75 -0.41 -3.82
C SER A 369 7.17 0.05 -5.20
N ILE A 370 6.32 -0.14 -6.19
CA ILE A 370 6.41 0.49 -7.50
C ILE A 370 5.60 1.77 -7.52
N GLY A 371 5.92 2.69 -8.42
CA GLY A 371 5.18 3.96 -8.50
C GLY A 371 3.73 3.77 -8.93
N SER A 372 2.94 4.83 -8.81
CA SER A 372 1.54 4.85 -9.25
C SER A 372 1.36 5.08 -10.75
N THR A 373 2.44 5.43 -11.46
CA THR A 373 2.46 5.69 -12.91
C THR A 373 3.53 4.86 -13.60
N LYS A 374 3.36 4.62 -14.91
CA LYS A 374 4.35 3.90 -15.73
C LYS A 374 5.69 4.63 -15.89
N PHE A 375 5.76 5.91 -15.54
CA PHE A 375 7.01 6.67 -15.52
C PHE A 375 8.10 5.93 -14.70
N TRP A 376 7.71 5.39 -13.56
CA TRP A 376 8.63 4.75 -12.60
C TRP A 376 9.15 3.38 -13.06
N GLU A 377 8.55 2.78 -14.09
CA GLU A 377 9.12 1.59 -14.75
C GLU A 377 10.47 1.89 -15.44
N ASN A 378 10.74 3.17 -15.76
CA ASN A 378 11.99 3.60 -16.39
C ASN A 378 13.02 4.17 -15.41
N HIS A 379 12.75 4.07 -14.09
CA HIS A 379 13.72 4.53 -13.10
C HIS A 379 15.01 3.70 -13.14
N PRO A 380 16.21 4.34 -12.98
CA PRO A 380 17.50 3.63 -13.02
C PRO A 380 17.64 2.46 -12.05
N LEU A 381 16.90 2.45 -10.95
CA LEU A 381 16.81 1.33 -10.01
C LEU A 381 16.66 -0.01 -10.74
N TRP A 382 15.80 -0.08 -11.76
CA TRP A 382 15.50 -1.33 -12.46
C TRP A 382 16.64 -1.88 -13.31
N THR A 383 17.68 -1.08 -13.60
CA THR A 383 18.89 -1.53 -14.29
C THR A 383 19.93 -2.09 -13.31
N THR A 384 19.88 -1.66 -12.05
CA THR A 384 20.87 -2.01 -11.02
C THR A 384 20.38 -3.01 -9.99
N ILE A 385 19.05 -3.22 -9.92
CA ILE A 385 18.43 -4.16 -8.98
C ILE A 385 18.77 -5.62 -9.35
N ASP A 386 18.80 -6.48 -8.35
CA ASP A 386 19.07 -7.91 -8.53
C ASP A 386 18.04 -8.58 -9.46
N GLU A 387 18.50 -9.55 -10.26
CA GLU A 387 17.67 -10.23 -11.26
C GLU A 387 16.31 -10.75 -10.73
N PRO A 388 16.25 -11.41 -9.54
CA PRO A 388 14.98 -11.87 -9.00
C PRO A 388 13.95 -10.76 -8.73
N MET A 389 14.40 -9.50 -8.61
CA MET A 389 13.56 -8.35 -8.31
C MET A 389 13.02 -7.65 -9.57
N LYS A 390 13.56 -7.92 -10.74
CA LYS A 390 13.15 -7.26 -11.98
C LYS A 390 11.70 -7.53 -12.36
N LEU A 391 11.14 -8.66 -11.90
CA LEU A 391 9.73 -9.00 -12.14
C LEU A 391 8.76 -7.98 -11.53
N PHE A 392 9.15 -7.29 -10.46
CA PHE A 392 8.32 -6.30 -9.79
C PHE A 392 8.05 -5.08 -10.68
N ARG A 393 8.98 -4.71 -11.56
CA ARG A 393 8.90 -3.53 -12.45
C ARG A 393 7.56 -3.41 -13.17
N THR A 394 7.01 -4.52 -13.68
CA THR A 394 5.79 -4.56 -14.49
C THR A 394 4.68 -5.37 -13.83
N ALA A 395 4.76 -5.61 -12.53
CA ALA A 395 3.82 -6.49 -11.84
C ALA A 395 2.38 -5.95 -11.84
N ALA A 396 2.19 -4.63 -11.92
CA ALA A 396 0.86 -4.00 -11.92
C ALA A 396 0.05 -4.20 -13.21
N ASP A 397 0.65 -4.69 -14.30
CA ASP A 397 0.01 -4.78 -15.62
C ASP A 397 -1.19 -5.74 -15.66
N ASN A 398 -1.29 -6.71 -14.73
CA ASN A 398 -2.32 -7.75 -14.72
C ASN A 398 -3.16 -7.73 -13.44
N SER A 399 -3.45 -6.53 -12.90
CA SER A 399 -4.22 -6.39 -11.68
C SER A 399 -5.71 -6.19 -11.95
N ARG A 400 -6.54 -6.75 -11.06
CA ARG A 400 -7.96 -6.41 -10.91
C ARG A 400 -8.16 -5.59 -9.64
N VAL A 401 -9.34 -5.00 -9.51
CA VAL A 401 -9.70 -4.14 -8.38
C VAL A 401 -10.85 -4.76 -7.58
N LEU A 402 -11.00 -4.33 -6.34
CA LEU A 402 -12.08 -4.77 -5.46
C LEU A 402 -13.43 -4.41 -6.04
N GLY A 403 -14.42 -5.30 -5.87
CA GLY A 403 -15.74 -5.18 -6.47
C GLY A 403 -15.84 -5.76 -7.88
N TYR A 404 -14.77 -6.39 -8.39
CA TYR A 404 -14.78 -7.01 -9.72
C TYR A 404 -15.91 -8.07 -9.85
N ALA A 405 -16.67 -8.12 -11.00
CA ALA A 405 -16.53 -7.39 -12.25
C ALA A 405 -17.25 -6.02 -12.28
N GLY A 406 -17.85 -5.59 -11.18
CA GLY A 406 -18.48 -4.28 -11.06
C GLY A 406 -17.46 -3.17 -10.80
N PRO A 407 -17.95 -1.92 -10.64
CA PRO A 407 -17.10 -0.78 -10.35
C PRO A 407 -16.58 -0.81 -8.91
N PRO A 408 -15.40 -0.24 -8.64
CA PRO A 408 -14.96 0.00 -7.28
C PRO A 408 -15.96 0.91 -6.56
N SER A 409 -16.22 0.62 -5.29
CA SER A 409 -17.26 1.31 -4.51
C SER A 409 -16.97 1.23 -3.01
N ALA A 410 -17.67 2.04 -2.22
CA ALA A 410 -17.65 1.93 -0.77
C ALA A 410 -18.11 0.54 -0.28
N LYS A 411 -19.08 -0.07 -0.97
CA LYS A 411 -19.56 -1.43 -0.68
C LYS A 411 -18.45 -2.47 -0.87
N ALA A 412 -17.67 -2.37 -1.96
CA ALA A 412 -16.51 -3.23 -2.19
C ALA A 412 -15.44 -3.07 -1.09
N THR A 413 -15.21 -1.83 -0.64
CA THR A 413 -14.32 -1.56 0.50
C THR A 413 -14.83 -2.22 1.78
N GLU A 414 -16.13 -2.18 2.02
CA GLU A 414 -16.76 -2.79 3.20
C GLU A 414 -16.62 -4.32 3.17
N VAL A 415 -16.87 -4.97 2.03
CA VAL A 415 -16.66 -6.42 1.85
C VAL A 415 -15.22 -6.81 2.18
N TYR A 416 -14.26 -6.02 1.67
CA TYR A 416 -12.85 -6.23 1.93
C TYR A 416 -12.51 -6.08 3.42
N SER A 417 -12.95 -4.98 4.04
CA SER A 417 -12.66 -4.67 5.44
C SER A 417 -13.31 -5.63 6.43
N LYS A 418 -14.37 -6.33 6.03
CA LYS A 418 -15.02 -7.41 6.79
C LYS A 418 -14.43 -8.79 6.47
N TYR A 419 -13.41 -8.87 5.64
CA TYR A 419 -12.71 -10.10 5.25
C TYR A 419 -13.61 -11.20 4.67
N ILE A 420 -14.76 -10.87 4.08
CA ILE A 420 -15.79 -11.86 3.70
C ILE A 420 -15.22 -12.90 2.71
N VAL A 421 -14.45 -12.47 1.70
CA VAL A 421 -13.85 -13.39 0.72
C VAL A 421 -12.74 -14.24 1.34
N VAL A 422 -11.96 -13.70 2.27
CA VAL A 422 -10.93 -14.46 3.01
C VAL A 422 -11.59 -15.49 3.92
N ASP A 423 -12.62 -15.09 4.68
CA ASP A 423 -13.35 -15.96 5.59
C ASP A 423 -14.07 -17.11 4.86
N MET A 424 -14.54 -16.87 3.64
CA MET A 424 -15.11 -17.94 2.81
C MET A 424 -14.15 -19.10 2.64
N TYR A 425 -12.88 -18.79 2.31
CA TYR A 425 -11.84 -19.82 2.20
C TYR A 425 -11.44 -20.36 3.56
N ALA A 426 -11.27 -19.52 4.58
CA ALA A 426 -10.88 -19.94 5.93
C ALA A 426 -11.91 -20.91 6.53
N LYS A 427 -13.22 -20.65 6.39
CA LYS A 427 -14.30 -21.55 6.83
C LYS A 427 -14.27 -22.89 6.07
N ALA A 428 -14.03 -22.84 4.78
CA ALA A 428 -13.98 -24.05 3.95
C ALA A 428 -12.81 -24.97 4.33
N VAL A 429 -11.60 -24.41 4.52
CA VAL A 429 -10.43 -25.22 4.91
C VAL A 429 -10.54 -25.75 6.35
N GLN A 430 -11.41 -25.14 7.18
CA GLN A 430 -11.77 -25.62 8.53
C GLN A 430 -12.93 -26.64 8.53
N GLY A 431 -13.42 -27.08 7.36
CA GLY A 431 -14.37 -28.16 7.24
C GLY A 431 -15.76 -27.80 6.76
N MET A 432 -16.06 -26.51 6.49
CA MET A 432 -17.32 -26.13 5.84
C MET A 432 -17.30 -26.62 4.38
N LYS A 433 -18.42 -27.14 3.87
CA LYS A 433 -18.53 -27.53 2.46
C LYS A 433 -18.35 -26.32 1.56
N ALA A 434 -17.77 -26.51 0.39
CA ALA A 434 -17.46 -25.42 -0.55
C ALA A 434 -18.73 -24.62 -0.91
N GLU A 435 -19.83 -25.29 -1.21
CA GLU A 435 -21.10 -24.66 -1.55
C GLU A 435 -21.69 -23.85 -0.39
N ASP A 436 -21.55 -24.38 0.84
CA ASP A 436 -22.06 -23.70 2.05
C ASP A 436 -21.22 -22.44 2.37
N ALA A 437 -19.89 -22.52 2.21
CA ALA A 437 -18.98 -21.38 2.38
C ALA A 437 -19.27 -20.26 1.37
N VAL A 438 -19.51 -20.61 0.11
CA VAL A 438 -19.87 -19.64 -0.93
C VAL A 438 -21.25 -19.06 -0.70
N THR A 439 -22.21 -19.86 -0.24
CA THR A 439 -23.56 -19.37 0.14
C THR A 439 -23.47 -18.39 1.30
N TRP A 440 -22.71 -18.72 2.35
CA TRP A 440 -22.44 -17.81 3.45
C TRP A 440 -21.87 -16.47 2.96
N ALA A 441 -20.82 -16.51 2.15
CA ALA A 441 -20.22 -15.28 1.59
C ALA A 441 -21.22 -14.47 0.75
N SER A 442 -22.05 -15.15 -0.06
CA SER A 442 -23.11 -14.50 -0.85
C SER A 442 -24.11 -13.77 0.04
N ASP A 443 -24.51 -14.38 1.15
CA ASP A 443 -25.49 -13.77 2.07
C ASP A 443 -24.89 -12.58 2.82
N GLU A 444 -23.59 -12.65 3.18
CA GLU A 444 -22.88 -11.48 3.73
C GLU A 444 -22.75 -10.35 2.71
N LEU A 445 -22.43 -10.65 1.44
CA LEU A 445 -22.39 -9.64 0.37
C LEU A 445 -23.76 -9.00 0.15
N LYS A 446 -24.87 -9.77 0.16
CA LYS A 446 -26.21 -9.23 -0.01
C LYS A 446 -26.59 -8.23 1.08
N LYS A 447 -26.12 -8.41 2.34
CA LYS A 447 -26.33 -7.44 3.41
C LYS A 447 -25.68 -6.07 3.12
N ILE A 448 -24.63 -6.06 2.30
CA ILE A 448 -23.88 -4.84 1.95
C ILE A 448 -24.37 -4.26 0.62
N TYR A 449 -24.56 -5.11 -0.39
CA TYR A 449 -24.94 -4.66 -1.73
C TYR A 449 -26.45 -4.46 -1.89
N GLY A 450 -27.27 -5.13 -1.11
CA GLY A 450 -28.74 -5.13 -1.19
C GLY A 450 -29.26 -6.23 -2.09
#